data_aca910a5f274d0aba6648bef0f4fdd6b
#
_entry.id   aca910a5f274d0aba6648bef0f4fdd6b
#
_cell.length_a   1.000
_cell.length_b   1.000
_cell.length_c   1.000
_cell.angle_alpha   90.00
_cell.angle_beta   90.00
_cell.angle_gamma   90.00
#
_symmetry.space_group_name_H-M   'P 1'
#
loop_
_entity.id
_entity.type
_entity.pdbx_description
1 polymer ?
#
loop_
_entity_poly.entity_id
_entity_poly.type
_entity_poly.pdbx_seq_one_letter_code
_entity_poly.pdbx_strand_id
1 'polypeptide(L)'
;MARPKLKEGQRGNYRVSRLEQQKRAARRVVQSADRVAKKARTRLAKANEKQANLNQAKRLMNRGGLAVEENIKRLPKAVRETFSENTQILFSPNDGPQTDFLAAPEKEVLYGGAAGGGKSFAMLIDLLRYAHNPNHRALLLRRTLAELTELIDQSRKIYPQAFPGSIFRESKSTWSFPNGATALFSYVDKDHDATRYQGQSFTWIGIDELGHYPTPYVWNYLRSRLRTTDSTID
;
A
#
# COMPACT_ATOMS: atom_id res chain seq x y z
N MET A 1 -38.19 63.04 -32.65
CA MET A 1 -38.48 62.88 -31.20
C MET A 1 -37.13 63.02 -30.47
N ALA A 2 -36.92 64.07 -29.69
CA ALA A 2 -35.67 64.32 -28.95
C ALA A 2 -35.62 63.48 -27.68
N ARG A 3 -34.47 62.77 -27.43
CA ARG A 3 -34.22 62.04 -26.20
C ARG A 3 -34.21 62.98 -24.98
N PRO A 4 -34.88 62.67 -23.88
CA PRO A 4 -34.89 63.51 -22.69
C PRO A 4 -33.47 63.63 -22.13
N LYS A 5 -32.98 64.85 -21.93
CA LYS A 5 -31.68 65.14 -21.26
C LYS A 5 -31.82 64.82 -19.76
N LEU A 6 -31.17 63.77 -19.29
CA LEU A 6 -31.06 63.46 -17.86
C LEU A 6 -30.33 64.58 -17.12
N LYS A 7 -30.90 65.06 -16.00
CA LYS A 7 -30.32 66.08 -15.13
C LYS A 7 -28.97 65.58 -14.54
N GLU A 8 -27.98 66.45 -14.44
CA GLU A 8 -26.57 66.10 -14.04
C GLU A 8 -26.46 65.30 -12.73
N GLY A 9 -27.32 65.56 -11.75
CA GLY A 9 -27.38 64.84 -10.48
C GLY A 9 -27.83 63.33 -10.59
N GLN A 10 -28.63 63.01 -11.62
CA GLN A 10 -29.10 61.61 -11.82
C GLN A 10 -28.00 60.69 -12.41
N ARG A 11 -27.02 61.23 -13.12
CA ARG A 11 -25.90 60.45 -13.67
C ARG A 11 -24.92 60.02 -12.58
N GLY A 12 -24.72 60.86 -11.55
CA GLY A 12 -23.84 60.55 -10.41
C GLY A 12 -24.41 59.38 -9.56
N ASN A 13 -25.66 59.46 -9.22
CA ASN A 13 -26.32 58.38 -8.43
C ASN A 13 -26.42 57.04 -9.16
N TYR A 14 -26.53 57.03 -10.47
CA TYR A 14 -26.56 55.79 -11.25
C TYR A 14 -25.19 55.14 -11.32
N ARG A 15 -24.09 55.90 -11.40
CA ARG A 15 -22.73 55.40 -11.37
C ARG A 15 -22.37 54.84 -10.00
N VAL A 16 -22.75 55.51 -8.93
CA VAL A 16 -22.47 55.06 -7.53
C VAL A 16 -23.24 53.73 -7.26
N SER A 17 -24.52 53.64 -7.67
CA SER A 17 -25.27 52.43 -7.45
C SER A 17 -24.73 51.23 -8.22
N ARG A 18 -24.23 51.39 -9.44
CA ARG A 18 -23.58 50.34 -10.23
C ARG A 18 -22.29 49.88 -9.64
N LEU A 19 -21.45 50.79 -9.15
CA LEU A 19 -20.19 50.49 -8.46
C LEU A 19 -20.46 49.76 -7.15
N GLU A 20 -21.47 50.16 -6.39
CA GLU A 20 -21.83 49.45 -5.18
C GLU A 20 -22.39 48.04 -5.46
N GLN A 21 -23.15 47.83 -6.51
CA GLN A 21 -23.61 46.51 -6.93
C GLN A 21 -22.43 45.61 -7.31
N GLN A 22 -21.43 46.12 -8.03
CA GLN A 22 -20.21 45.41 -8.35
C GLN A 22 -19.42 45.03 -7.09
N LYS A 23 -19.27 45.94 -6.13
CA LYS A 23 -18.60 45.67 -4.85
C LYS A 23 -19.32 44.61 -4.03
N ARG A 24 -20.67 44.62 -4.00
CA ARG A 24 -21.48 43.62 -3.32
C ARG A 24 -21.36 42.25 -4.01
N ALA A 25 -21.35 42.18 -5.35
CA ALA A 25 -21.13 40.95 -6.09
C ALA A 25 -19.73 40.38 -5.83
N ALA A 26 -18.68 41.21 -5.86
CA ALA A 26 -17.32 40.77 -5.55
C ALA A 26 -17.20 40.23 -4.10
N ARG A 27 -17.79 40.90 -3.11
CA ARG A 27 -17.83 40.43 -1.72
C ARG A 27 -18.50 39.08 -1.59
N ARG A 28 -19.62 38.82 -2.33
CA ARG A 28 -20.30 37.51 -2.33
C ARG A 28 -19.41 36.41 -2.91
N VAL A 29 -18.67 36.69 -3.98
CA VAL A 29 -17.72 35.75 -4.59
C VAL A 29 -16.60 35.39 -3.60
N VAL A 30 -16.00 36.38 -2.95
CA VAL A 30 -14.96 36.15 -1.94
C VAL A 30 -15.52 35.32 -0.77
N GLN A 31 -16.68 35.68 -0.23
CA GLN A 31 -17.28 34.91 0.87
C GLN A 31 -17.61 33.47 0.46
N SER A 32 -18.04 33.23 -0.78
CA SER A 32 -18.30 31.87 -1.27
C SER A 32 -17.01 31.07 -1.42
N ALA A 33 -15.94 31.69 -1.91
CA ALA A 33 -14.61 31.09 -2.02
C ALA A 33 -14.04 30.72 -0.62
N ASP A 34 -14.19 31.62 0.36
CA ASP A 34 -13.75 31.36 1.74
C ASP A 34 -14.51 30.19 2.38
N ARG A 35 -15.83 30.07 2.12
CA ARG A 35 -16.63 28.94 2.59
C ARG A 35 -16.17 27.63 1.96
N VAL A 36 -15.87 27.62 0.66
CA VAL A 36 -15.36 26.45 -0.05
C VAL A 36 -13.96 26.06 0.50
N ALA A 37 -13.07 27.04 0.65
CA ALA A 37 -11.74 26.84 1.21
C ALA A 37 -11.80 26.28 2.65
N LYS A 38 -12.69 26.81 3.50
CA LYS A 38 -12.90 26.30 4.86
C LYS A 38 -13.39 24.86 4.86
N LYS A 39 -14.36 24.51 3.98
CA LYS A 39 -14.84 23.14 3.85
C LYS A 39 -13.74 22.18 3.36
N ALA A 40 -12.90 22.62 2.40
CA ALA A 40 -11.79 21.84 1.90
C ALA A 40 -10.73 21.59 2.98
N ARG A 41 -10.36 22.61 3.76
CA ARG A 41 -9.44 22.48 4.90
C ARG A 41 -9.96 21.49 5.95
N THR A 42 -11.26 21.55 6.28
CA THR A 42 -11.87 20.62 7.24
C THR A 42 -11.87 19.17 6.71
N ARG A 43 -12.12 18.97 5.41
CA ARG A 43 -12.05 17.64 4.79
C ARG A 43 -10.63 17.09 4.80
N LEU A 44 -9.65 17.93 4.46
CA LEU A 44 -8.24 17.56 4.48
C LEU A 44 -7.77 17.20 5.91
N ALA A 45 -8.14 18.00 6.91
CA ALA A 45 -7.82 17.71 8.31
C ALA A 45 -8.39 16.36 8.76
N LYS A 46 -9.64 16.05 8.43
CA LYS A 46 -10.27 14.74 8.72
C LYS A 46 -9.59 13.58 7.99
N ALA A 47 -9.17 13.80 6.74
CA ALA A 47 -8.44 12.79 5.98
C ALA A 47 -7.07 12.51 6.58
N ASN A 48 -6.34 13.54 6.97
CA ASN A 48 -5.03 13.42 7.63
C ASN A 48 -5.15 12.74 9.00
N GLU A 49 -6.18 13.07 9.79
CA GLU A 49 -6.46 12.40 11.07
C GLU A 49 -6.77 10.91 10.86
N LYS A 50 -7.60 10.58 9.86
CA LYS A 50 -7.88 9.18 9.50
C LYS A 50 -6.62 8.43 9.09
N GLN A 51 -5.75 9.05 8.32
CA GLN A 51 -4.48 8.46 7.90
C GLN A 51 -3.51 8.28 9.08
N ALA A 52 -3.42 9.25 9.98
CA ALA A 52 -2.60 9.14 11.19
C ALA A 52 -3.10 8.01 12.09
N ASN A 53 -4.42 7.89 12.29
CA ASN A 53 -5.03 6.81 13.06
C ASN A 53 -4.78 5.45 12.42
N LEU A 54 -4.86 5.34 11.08
CA LEU A 54 -4.53 4.11 10.35
C LEU A 54 -3.07 3.72 10.51
N ASN A 55 -2.15 4.69 10.45
CA ASN A 55 -0.72 4.44 10.65
C ASN A 55 -0.42 4.02 12.10
N GLN A 56 -1.10 4.62 13.08
CA GLN A 56 -1.01 4.20 14.47
C GLN A 56 -1.55 2.78 14.66
N ALA A 57 -2.68 2.45 14.04
CA ALA A 57 -3.25 1.10 14.05
C ALA A 57 -2.27 0.08 13.46
N LYS A 58 -1.67 0.39 12.30
CA LYS A 58 -0.64 -0.47 11.69
C LYS A 58 0.55 -0.69 12.62
N ARG A 59 1.03 0.36 13.30
CA ARG A 59 2.14 0.24 14.27
C ARG A 59 1.77 -0.64 15.48
N LEU A 60 0.54 -0.56 15.97
CA LEU A 60 0.06 -1.36 17.10
C LEU A 60 -0.18 -2.82 16.69
N MET A 61 -0.68 -3.07 15.48
CA MET A 61 -0.85 -4.42 14.92
C MET A 61 0.49 -5.14 14.70
N ASN A 62 1.56 -4.38 14.40
CA ASN A 62 2.89 -4.92 14.22
C ASN A 62 3.64 -5.20 15.54
N ARG A 63 3.02 -4.97 16.70
CA ARG A 63 3.64 -5.12 18.03
C ARG A 63 3.24 -6.41 18.77
N GLY A 64 3.12 -7.54 18.09
CA GLY A 64 3.10 -8.88 18.70
C GLY A 64 1.73 -9.52 18.97
N GLY A 65 1.73 -10.84 18.87
CA GLY A 65 0.59 -11.72 18.66
C GLY A 65 -0.43 -11.88 19.80
N LEU A 66 -0.11 -11.62 21.06
CA LEU A 66 -1.05 -11.74 22.19
C LEU A 66 -1.82 -10.44 22.48
N ALA A 67 -1.38 -9.33 21.90
CA ALA A 67 -1.93 -8.01 22.16
C ALA A 67 -2.88 -7.49 21.06
N VAL A 68 -3.19 -8.28 20.04
CA VAL A 68 -3.95 -7.76 18.88
C VAL A 68 -5.36 -7.34 19.28
N GLU A 69 -6.10 -8.16 20.00
CA GLU A 69 -7.43 -7.79 20.48
C GLU A 69 -7.39 -6.63 21.48
N GLU A 70 -6.40 -6.62 22.36
CA GLU A 70 -6.22 -5.57 23.37
C GLU A 70 -5.74 -4.27 22.73
N ASN A 71 -4.88 -4.36 21.72
CA ASN A 71 -4.44 -3.22 20.92
C ASN A 71 -5.57 -2.67 20.04
N ILE A 72 -6.42 -3.51 19.47
CA ILE A 72 -7.62 -3.08 18.76
C ILE A 72 -8.58 -2.33 19.70
N LYS A 73 -8.76 -2.79 20.94
CA LYS A 73 -9.59 -2.10 21.95
C LYS A 73 -9.05 -0.70 22.31
N ARG A 74 -7.74 -0.48 22.20
CA ARG A 74 -7.07 0.82 22.46
C ARG A 74 -7.13 1.79 21.27
N LEU A 75 -7.56 1.35 20.10
CA LEU A 75 -7.70 2.21 18.93
C LEU A 75 -8.86 3.18 19.08
N PRO A 76 -8.79 4.39 18.47
CA PRO A 76 -9.93 5.30 18.39
C PRO A 76 -11.17 4.59 17.80
N LYS A 77 -12.37 4.92 18.30
CA LYS A 77 -13.63 4.30 17.89
C LYS A 77 -13.80 4.25 16.36
N ALA A 78 -13.49 5.35 15.67
CA ALA A 78 -13.57 5.43 14.21
C ALA A 78 -12.64 4.45 13.47
N VAL A 79 -11.54 4.01 14.12
CA VAL A 79 -10.60 3.03 13.57
C VAL A 79 -11.08 1.62 13.92
N ARG A 80 -11.64 1.40 15.11
CA ARG A 80 -12.24 0.11 15.50
C ARG A 80 -13.43 -0.27 14.60
N GLU A 81 -14.23 0.70 14.19
CA GLU A 81 -15.37 0.49 13.30
C GLU A 81 -14.96 0.09 11.87
N THR A 82 -13.69 0.32 11.48
CA THR A 82 -13.15 -0.21 10.21
C THR A 82 -12.72 -1.68 10.30
N PHE A 83 -12.52 -2.20 11.51
CA PHE A 83 -12.38 -3.62 11.76
C PHE A 83 -13.78 -4.15 12.07
N SER A 84 -14.48 -4.67 11.06
CA SER A 84 -15.79 -5.29 11.25
C SER A 84 -15.68 -6.43 12.26
N GLU A 85 -16.77 -6.74 12.96
CA GLU A 85 -16.85 -7.87 13.91
C GLU A 85 -16.48 -9.23 13.28
N ASN A 86 -16.43 -9.29 11.94
CA ASN A 86 -16.03 -10.46 11.15
C ASN A 86 -14.59 -10.41 10.61
N THR A 87 -13.73 -9.49 11.09
CA THR A 87 -12.32 -9.47 10.65
C THR A 87 -11.56 -10.61 11.31
N GLN A 88 -11.32 -11.66 10.56
CA GLN A 88 -10.46 -12.77 10.99
C GLN A 88 -9.00 -12.36 10.86
N ILE A 89 -8.25 -12.48 11.95
CA ILE A 89 -6.80 -12.33 11.93
C ILE A 89 -6.20 -13.65 11.44
N LEU A 90 -5.69 -13.64 10.23
CA LEU A 90 -5.10 -14.83 9.60
C LEU A 90 -3.66 -15.08 10.02
N PHE A 91 -2.96 -14.03 10.43
CA PHE A 91 -1.57 -14.08 10.84
C PHE A 91 -1.24 -12.98 11.85
N SER A 92 -0.45 -13.36 12.85
CA SER A 92 0.18 -12.44 13.78
C SER A 92 1.67 -12.79 13.88
N PRO A 93 2.58 -11.84 13.64
CA PRO A 93 4.01 -12.12 13.75
C PRO A 93 4.41 -12.41 15.19
N ASN A 94 5.42 -13.24 15.37
CA ASN A 94 6.09 -13.39 16.66
C ASN A 94 6.82 -12.08 17.03
N ASP A 95 6.86 -11.79 18.33
CA ASP A 95 7.61 -10.64 18.84
C ASP A 95 9.11 -10.72 18.48
N GLY A 96 9.70 -9.57 18.22
CA GLY A 96 11.11 -9.44 17.89
C GLY A 96 11.40 -9.54 16.38
N PRO A 97 12.38 -10.35 15.93
CA PRO A 97 12.91 -10.27 14.56
C PRO A 97 11.87 -10.45 13.43
N GLN A 98 10.81 -11.23 13.67
CA GLN A 98 9.75 -11.40 12.66
C GLN A 98 8.89 -10.14 12.53
N THR A 99 8.57 -9.52 13.66
CA THR A 99 7.85 -8.24 13.67
C THR A 99 8.70 -7.12 13.07
N ASP A 100 10.00 -7.08 13.41
CA ASP A 100 10.93 -6.07 12.89
C ASP A 100 11.08 -6.19 11.37
N PHE A 101 11.20 -7.41 10.84
CA PHE A 101 11.25 -7.67 9.40
C PHE A 101 9.99 -7.18 8.69
N LEU A 102 8.80 -7.54 9.19
CA LEU A 102 7.53 -7.15 8.56
C LEU A 102 7.23 -5.65 8.69
N ALA A 103 7.79 -4.98 9.70
CA ALA A 103 7.64 -3.55 9.92
C ALA A 103 8.73 -2.71 9.23
N ALA A 104 9.76 -3.35 8.66
CA ALA A 104 10.88 -2.67 8.04
C ALA A 104 10.44 -1.75 6.90
N PRO A 105 10.80 -0.46 6.92
CA PRO A 105 10.51 0.49 5.85
C PRO A 105 11.55 0.45 4.73
N GLU A 106 12.64 -0.27 4.93
CA GLU A 106 13.77 -0.35 4.02
C GLU A 106 13.39 -1.09 2.74
N LYS A 107 13.93 -0.64 1.62
CA LYS A 107 13.72 -1.29 0.30
C LYS A 107 14.46 -2.63 0.17
N GLU A 108 15.48 -2.84 0.97
CA GLU A 108 16.28 -4.07 1.00
C GLU A 108 16.43 -4.51 2.45
N VAL A 109 15.96 -5.71 2.77
CA VAL A 109 16.01 -6.26 4.12
C VAL A 109 16.63 -7.65 4.08
N LEU A 110 17.63 -7.88 4.91
CA LEU A 110 18.19 -9.20 5.16
C LEU A 110 17.70 -9.73 6.50
N TYR A 111 16.88 -10.79 6.44
CA TYR A 111 16.36 -11.45 7.63
C TYR A 111 17.16 -12.73 7.92
N GLY A 112 18.16 -12.63 8.78
CA GLY A 112 18.97 -13.74 9.25
C GLY A 112 18.40 -14.38 10.52
N GLY A 113 19.03 -15.50 10.95
CA GLY A 113 18.72 -16.17 12.22
C GLY A 113 18.63 -17.69 12.11
N ALA A 114 18.47 -18.36 13.27
CA ALA A 114 18.40 -19.81 13.38
C ALA A 114 17.21 -20.43 12.63
N ALA A 115 17.25 -21.72 12.38
CA ALA A 115 16.11 -22.49 11.89
C ALA A 115 14.93 -22.40 12.85
N GLY A 116 13.70 -22.45 12.32
CA GLY A 116 12.47 -22.36 13.13
C GLY A 116 12.03 -20.95 13.49
N GLY A 117 12.81 -19.91 13.17
CA GLY A 117 12.46 -18.51 13.49
C GLY A 117 11.35 -17.90 12.63
N GLY A 118 10.63 -18.69 11.82
CA GLY A 118 9.49 -18.24 11.01
C GLY A 118 9.88 -17.33 9.82
N LYS A 119 11.16 -17.32 9.39
CA LYS A 119 11.66 -16.48 8.30
C LYS A 119 10.90 -16.69 6.99
N SER A 120 10.83 -17.92 6.52
CA SER A 120 10.15 -18.28 5.27
C SER A 120 8.66 -17.95 5.31
N PHE A 121 8.03 -18.14 6.47
CA PHE A 121 6.63 -17.76 6.66
C PHE A 121 6.43 -16.24 6.63
N ALA A 122 7.31 -15.48 7.31
CA ALA A 122 7.29 -14.02 7.27
C ALA A 122 7.45 -13.50 5.83
N MET A 123 8.31 -14.13 5.03
CA MET A 123 8.50 -13.78 3.63
C MET A 123 7.24 -14.04 2.78
N LEU A 124 6.51 -15.15 3.04
CA LEU A 124 5.21 -15.40 2.39
C LEU A 124 4.18 -14.32 2.72
N ILE A 125 4.16 -13.82 3.95
CA ILE A 125 3.27 -12.74 4.36
C ILE A 125 3.71 -11.41 3.77
N ASP A 126 5.00 -11.10 3.79
CA ASP A 126 5.53 -9.84 3.24
C ASP A 126 5.31 -9.72 1.73
N LEU A 127 5.33 -10.83 1.00
CA LEU A 127 4.96 -10.89 -0.41
C LEU A 127 3.56 -10.31 -0.67
N LEU A 128 2.64 -10.45 0.27
CA LEU A 128 1.28 -9.90 0.15
C LEU A 128 1.18 -8.40 0.42
N ARG A 129 2.26 -7.74 0.81
CA ARG A 129 2.29 -6.31 1.20
C ARG A 129 1.59 -5.40 0.20
N TYR A 130 1.78 -5.66 -1.09
CA TYR A 130 1.17 -4.89 -2.19
C TYR A 130 0.14 -5.68 -3.00
N ALA A 131 -0.31 -6.85 -2.53
CA ALA A 131 -1.23 -7.70 -3.29
C ALA A 131 -2.61 -7.08 -3.52
N HIS A 132 -2.95 -5.99 -2.82
CA HIS A 132 -4.13 -5.17 -3.08
C HIS A 132 -4.00 -4.27 -4.33
N ASN A 133 -2.78 -4.09 -4.86
CA ASN A 133 -2.52 -3.30 -6.06
C ASN A 133 -2.47 -4.22 -7.30
N PRO A 134 -3.26 -3.97 -8.35
CA PRO A 134 -3.30 -4.81 -9.55
C PRO A 134 -1.96 -4.87 -10.32
N ASN A 135 -1.08 -3.89 -10.13
CA ASN A 135 0.24 -3.84 -10.75
C ASN A 135 1.30 -4.62 -9.96
N HIS A 136 0.93 -5.20 -8.81
CA HIS A 136 1.87 -5.96 -8.01
C HIS A 136 2.28 -7.25 -8.71
N ARG A 137 3.60 -7.42 -8.84
CA ARG A 137 4.24 -8.60 -9.41
C ARG A 137 5.36 -9.05 -8.50
N ALA A 138 5.09 -10.06 -7.69
CA ALA A 138 6.07 -10.62 -6.76
C ALA A 138 6.84 -11.79 -7.40
N LEU A 139 8.09 -11.95 -6.99
CA LEU A 139 8.93 -13.10 -7.29
C LEU A 139 9.45 -13.68 -5.97
N LEU A 140 9.13 -14.94 -5.68
CA LEU A 140 9.68 -15.69 -4.56
C LEU A 140 10.58 -16.79 -5.08
N LEU A 141 11.80 -16.84 -4.58
CA LEU A 141 12.83 -17.79 -5.02
C LEU A 141 13.32 -18.67 -3.89
N ARG A 142 13.58 -19.91 -4.23
CA ARG A 142 14.46 -20.83 -3.50
C ARG A 142 15.51 -21.42 -4.43
N ARG A 143 16.47 -22.13 -3.88
CA ARG A 143 17.51 -22.74 -4.69
C ARG A 143 16.99 -23.91 -5.52
N THR A 144 16.14 -24.77 -4.96
CA THR A 144 15.63 -25.97 -5.62
C THR A 144 14.12 -26.00 -5.66
N LEU A 145 13.56 -26.73 -6.63
CA LEU A 145 12.11 -26.94 -6.74
C LEU A 145 11.54 -27.71 -5.54
N ALA A 146 12.29 -28.68 -5.02
CA ALA A 146 11.85 -29.48 -3.87
C ALA A 146 11.63 -28.60 -2.63
N GLU A 147 12.57 -27.69 -2.34
CA GLU A 147 12.44 -26.74 -1.23
C GLU A 147 11.29 -25.74 -1.45
N LEU A 148 11.02 -25.38 -2.69
CA LEU A 148 9.94 -24.45 -3.05
C LEU A 148 8.55 -25.06 -2.77
N THR A 149 8.39 -26.36 -2.86
CA THR A 149 7.11 -27.06 -2.66
C THR A 149 6.51 -26.76 -1.29
N GLU A 150 7.33 -26.74 -0.25
CA GLU A 150 6.87 -26.39 1.10
C GLU A 150 6.27 -24.98 1.18
N LEU A 151 6.93 -24.00 0.56
CA LEU A 151 6.42 -22.63 0.51
C LEU A 151 5.11 -22.52 -0.27
N ILE A 152 4.99 -23.27 -1.37
CA ILE A 152 3.75 -23.35 -2.14
C ILE A 152 2.63 -23.92 -1.26
N ASP A 153 2.87 -25.00 -0.54
CA ASP A 153 1.86 -25.63 0.31
C ASP A 153 1.44 -24.72 1.48
N GLN A 154 2.38 -24.01 2.06
CA GLN A 154 2.07 -23.00 3.08
C GLN A 154 1.23 -21.85 2.50
N SER A 155 1.60 -21.34 1.32
CA SER A 155 0.87 -20.26 0.66
C SER A 155 -0.58 -20.67 0.31
N ARG A 156 -0.82 -21.93 -0.05
CA ARG A 156 -2.16 -22.47 -0.33
C ARG A 156 -3.09 -22.42 0.88
N LYS A 157 -2.54 -22.49 2.09
CA LYS A 157 -3.32 -22.38 3.32
C LYS A 157 -3.70 -20.95 3.66
N ILE A 158 -2.92 -19.96 3.22
CA ILE A 158 -3.04 -18.57 3.64
C ILE A 158 -3.68 -17.69 2.56
N TYR A 159 -3.18 -17.76 1.32
CA TYR A 159 -3.55 -16.79 0.29
C TYR A 159 -5.04 -16.80 -0.09
N PRO A 160 -5.73 -17.98 -0.20
CA PRO A 160 -7.17 -17.99 -0.46
C PRO A 160 -8.00 -17.39 0.68
N GLN A 161 -7.49 -17.41 1.90
CA GLN A 161 -8.16 -16.81 3.05
C GLN A 161 -7.94 -15.31 3.09
N ALA A 162 -6.70 -14.84 2.80
CA ALA A 162 -6.36 -13.42 2.75
C ALA A 162 -6.96 -12.70 1.54
N PHE A 163 -7.05 -13.39 0.41
CA PHE A 163 -7.58 -12.88 -0.86
C PHE A 163 -8.53 -13.92 -1.47
N PRO A 164 -9.80 -13.95 -1.03
CA PRO A 164 -10.79 -14.88 -1.57
C PRO A 164 -10.88 -14.79 -3.10
N GLY A 165 -10.82 -15.94 -3.78
CA GLY A 165 -10.78 -16.00 -5.25
C GLY A 165 -9.37 -15.99 -5.85
N SER A 166 -8.30 -15.96 -5.04
CA SER A 166 -6.95 -16.20 -5.54
C SER A 166 -6.75 -17.64 -5.98
N ILE A 167 -6.01 -17.86 -7.06
CA ILE A 167 -5.82 -19.15 -7.71
C ILE A 167 -4.34 -19.41 -7.94
N PHE A 168 -3.85 -20.57 -7.51
CA PHE A 168 -2.52 -21.04 -7.84
C PHE A 168 -2.55 -21.84 -9.15
N ARG A 169 -1.75 -21.44 -10.12
CA ARG A 169 -1.59 -22.12 -11.41
C ARG A 169 -0.33 -22.97 -11.38
N GLU A 170 -0.51 -24.29 -11.23
CA GLU A 170 0.59 -25.27 -11.13
C GLU A 170 1.57 -25.18 -12.31
N SER A 171 1.06 -25.15 -13.54
CA SER A 171 1.90 -25.14 -14.76
C SER A 171 2.83 -23.93 -14.85
N LYS A 172 2.53 -22.85 -14.15
CA LYS A 172 3.30 -21.60 -14.12
C LYS A 172 3.90 -21.30 -12.76
N SER A 173 3.62 -22.14 -11.74
CA SER A 173 3.97 -21.88 -10.34
C SER A 173 3.63 -20.46 -9.89
N THR A 174 2.44 -19.96 -10.26
CA THR A 174 2.06 -18.57 -10.11
C THR A 174 0.73 -18.43 -9.43
N TRP A 175 0.68 -17.62 -8.38
CA TRP A 175 -0.54 -17.10 -7.80
C TRP A 175 -1.09 -15.97 -8.69
N SER A 176 -2.39 -16.01 -8.91
CA SER A 176 -3.17 -14.92 -9.52
C SER A 176 -4.19 -14.44 -8.51
N PHE A 177 -4.15 -13.16 -8.16
CA PHE A 177 -5.09 -12.54 -7.24
C PHE A 177 -6.27 -11.93 -8.03
N PRO A 178 -7.47 -11.77 -7.40
CA PRO A 178 -8.68 -11.33 -8.10
C PRO A 178 -8.57 -9.97 -8.78
N ASN A 179 -7.73 -9.08 -8.25
CA ASN A 179 -7.49 -7.74 -8.79
C ASN A 179 -6.46 -7.69 -9.92
N GLY A 180 -5.83 -8.81 -10.28
CA GLY A 180 -4.81 -8.88 -11.33
C GLY A 180 -3.36 -8.95 -10.82
N ALA A 181 -3.12 -8.73 -9.53
CA ALA A 181 -1.79 -8.94 -8.94
C ALA A 181 -1.33 -10.40 -9.12
N THR A 182 -0.02 -10.62 -9.16
CA THR A 182 0.56 -11.96 -9.36
C THR A 182 1.77 -12.19 -8.47
N ALA A 183 1.98 -13.46 -8.09
CA ALA A 183 3.19 -13.88 -7.41
C ALA A 183 3.75 -15.16 -8.03
N LEU A 184 4.91 -15.05 -8.64
CA LEU A 184 5.65 -16.15 -9.24
C LEU A 184 6.53 -16.82 -8.17
N PHE A 185 6.35 -18.11 -7.98
CA PHE A 185 7.21 -18.96 -7.16
C PHE A 185 8.16 -19.72 -8.07
N SER A 186 9.45 -19.59 -7.87
CA SER A 186 10.41 -20.18 -8.79
C SER A 186 11.72 -20.55 -8.08
N TYR A 187 12.65 -21.11 -8.80
CA TYR A 187 13.95 -21.53 -8.24
C TYR A 187 15.10 -21.09 -9.14
N VAL A 188 16.26 -20.94 -8.53
CA VAL A 188 17.52 -20.62 -9.20
C VAL A 188 18.59 -21.52 -8.59
N ASP A 189 18.95 -22.58 -9.29
CA ASP A 189 19.97 -23.53 -8.81
C ASP A 189 21.40 -23.00 -9.04
N LYS A 190 21.64 -22.42 -10.20
CA LYS A 190 22.93 -21.85 -10.59
C LYS A 190 22.82 -20.36 -10.89
N ASP A 191 23.90 -19.63 -10.70
CA ASP A 191 23.97 -18.19 -10.96
C ASP A 191 23.41 -17.82 -12.33
N HIS A 192 23.77 -18.57 -13.39
CA HIS A 192 23.27 -18.38 -14.74
C HIS A 192 21.76 -18.44 -14.88
N ASP A 193 21.09 -19.22 -14.04
CA ASP A 193 19.60 -19.35 -14.09
C ASP A 193 18.89 -18.04 -13.79
N ALA A 194 19.53 -17.12 -13.08
CA ALA A 194 18.97 -15.79 -12.82
C ALA A 194 18.70 -15.02 -14.11
N THR A 195 19.41 -15.32 -15.19
CA THR A 195 19.21 -14.66 -16.49
C THR A 195 17.85 -14.95 -17.13
N ARG A 196 17.14 -16.00 -16.70
CA ARG A 196 15.74 -16.28 -17.11
C ARG A 196 14.79 -15.13 -16.82
N TYR A 197 15.13 -14.27 -15.87
CA TYR A 197 14.33 -13.10 -15.51
C TYR A 197 14.73 -11.85 -16.30
N GLN A 198 15.59 -11.98 -17.31
CA GLN A 198 15.94 -10.87 -18.19
C GLN A 198 14.69 -10.33 -18.89
N GLY A 199 14.53 -9.01 -18.92
CA GLY A 199 13.36 -8.36 -19.50
C GLY A 199 12.12 -8.33 -18.61
N GLN A 200 12.12 -9.06 -17.47
CA GLN A 200 11.03 -9.00 -16.50
C GLN A 200 11.23 -7.88 -15.47
N SER A 201 10.12 -7.45 -14.89
CA SER A 201 10.11 -6.45 -13.81
C SER A 201 9.22 -6.95 -12.69
N PHE A 202 9.67 -6.77 -11.47
CA PHE A 202 8.97 -7.16 -10.26
C PHE A 202 8.86 -5.97 -9.31
N THR A 203 7.83 -5.96 -8.51
CA THR A 203 7.60 -4.95 -7.47
C THR A 203 8.02 -5.44 -6.09
N TRP A 204 8.25 -6.74 -5.98
CA TRP A 204 8.76 -7.38 -4.78
C TRP A 204 9.57 -8.65 -5.18
N ILE A 205 10.70 -8.86 -4.55
CA ILE A 205 11.54 -10.04 -4.77
C ILE A 205 12.00 -10.55 -3.40
N GLY A 206 11.68 -11.82 -3.10
CA GLY A 206 12.18 -12.54 -1.95
C GLY A 206 13.04 -13.73 -2.37
N ILE A 207 14.20 -13.88 -1.74
CA ILE A 207 15.09 -15.02 -1.94
C ILE A 207 15.23 -15.73 -0.59
N ASP A 208 14.57 -16.87 -0.46
CA ASP A 208 14.67 -17.67 0.75
C ASP A 208 15.95 -18.52 0.74
N GLU A 209 16.52 -18.73 1.91
CA GLU A 209 17.81 -19.43 2.09
C GLU A 209 18.94 -18.83 1.23
N LEU A 210 19.05 -17.50 1.21
CA LEU A 210 20.05 -16.76 0.42
C LEU A 210 21.49 -17.25 0.69
N GLY A 211 21.77 -17.73 1.91
CA GLY A 211 23.09 -18.26 2.27
C GLY A 211 23.48 -19.56 1.52
N HIS A 212 22.57 -20.23 0.84
CA HIS A 212 22.87 -21.40 0.02
C HIS A 212 23.49 -21.05 -1.35
N TYR A 213 23.46 -19.79 -1.75
CA TYR A 213 24.07 -19.36 -3.00
C TYR A 213 25.58 -19.10 -2.79
N PRO A 214 26.46 -19.62 -3.66
CA PRO A 214 27.90 -19.51 -3.47
C PRO A 214 28.44 -18.10 -3.71
N THR A 215 27.70 -17.28 -4.44
CA THR A 215 28.09 -15.91 -4.77
C THR A 215 26.91 -14.95 -4.61
N PRO A 216 27.13 -13.64 -4.48
CA PRO A 216 26.05 -12.65 -4.45
C PRO A 216 25.46 -12.36 -5.84
N TYR A 217 25.83 -13.11 -6.88
CA TYR A 217 25.41 -12.84 -8.25
C TYR A 217 23.88 -12.83 -8.42
N VAL A 218 23.19 -13.84 -7.90
CA VAL A 218 21.72 -13.96 -8.00
C VAL A 218 21.05 -12.74 -7.41
N TRP A 219 21.46 -12.32 -6.21
CA TRP A 219 20.94 -11.11 -5.56
C TRP A 219 21.21 -9.86 -6.40
N ASN A 220 22.43 -9.62 -6.80
CA ASN A 220 22.83 -8.43 -7.57
C ASN A 220 22.10 -8.36 -8.93
N TYR A 221 21.96 -9.50 -9.60
CA TYR A 221 21.27 -9.57 -10.87
C TYR A 221 19.77 -9.27 -10.73
N LEU A 222 19.10 -9.90 -9.76
CA LEU A 222 17.67 -9.75 -9.56
C LEU A 222 17.27 -8.39 -8.99
N ARG A 223 18.12 -7.77 -8.21
CA ARG A 223 17.96 -6.40 -7.72
C ARG A 223 17.70 -5.42 -8.86
N SER A 224 18.34 -5.60 -10.01
CA SER A 224 18.11 -4.78 -11.20
C SER A 224 16.73 -5.02 -11.85
N ARG A 225 16.01 -6.06 -11.42
CA ARG A 225 14.64 -6.39 -11.86
C ARG A 225 13.58 -5.83 -10.92
N LEU A 226 13.97 -5.37 -9.73
CA LEU A 226 13.07 -4.70 -8.79
C LEU A 226 12.83 -3.27 -9.26
N ARG A 227 11.70 -3.06 -9.93
CA ARG A 227 11.34 -1.76 -10.51
C ARG A 227 9.85 -1.68 -10.79
N THR A 228 9.27 -0.53 -10.55
CA THR A 228 7.88 -0.20 -10.86
C THR A 228 7.77 1.22 -11.38
N THR A 229 6.74 1.48 -12.18
CA THR A 229 6.30 2.82 -12.56
C THR A 229 5.11 3.28 -11.72
N ASP A 230 4.62 2.42 -10.82
CA ASP A 230 3.50 2.70 -9.94
C ASP A 230 4.01 3.35 -8.66
N SER A 231 3.70 4.63 -8.46
CA SER A 231 4.10 5.41 -7.28
C SER A 231 3.41 4.98 -5.98
N THR A 232 2.46 4.06 -6.04
CA THR A 232 1.79 3.48 -4.86
C THR A 232 2.50 2.24 -4.33
N ILE A 233 3.51 1.77 -5.04
CA ILE A 233 4.40 0.65 -4.66
C ILE A 233 5.81 1.24 -4.49
N ASP A 234 6.23 1.40 -3.23
CA ASP A 234 7.56 1.90 -2.85
C ASP A 234 8.57 0.78 -2.56
#